data_1a9515bc46f0290f65d4c75a4d3a3940
#
_entry.id   1a9515bc46f0290f65d4c75a4d3a3940
#
_cell.length_a   1.000
_cell.length_b   1.000
_cell.length_c   1.000
_cell.angle_alpha   90.00
_cell.angle_beta   90.00
_cell.angle_gamma   90.00
#
_symmetry.space_group_name_H-M   'P 1'
#
loop_
_entity.id
_entity.type
_entity.pdbx_description
1 polymer ?
#
loop_
_entity_poly.entity_id
_entity_poly.type
_entity_poly.pdbx_seq_one_letter_code
_entity_poly.pdbx_strand_id
1 'polypeptide(L)'
;MFSFLVRILGQYRAEVLRYYVREYTVLSIAGILGIAGMTALVLWFDPEKYVHEGYSVVGVTGIFHDAGVKYSRVIVGVVLPDGSRRNLIAVHGSTYGSISDRACVERRRSEASEYFRYRLVPAQKCKDW
;
A
#
# COMPACT_ATOMS: atom_id res chain seq x y z
N MET A 1 35.76 -11.05 -30.39
CA MET A 1 34.33 -10.70 -30.38
C MET A 1 33.96 -9.69 -31.47
N PHE A 2 34.71 -8.62 -31.62
CA PHE A 2 34.43 -7.60 -32.63
C PHE A 2 34.53 -8.11 -34.09
N SER A 3 35.53 -8.92 -34.40
CA SER A 3 35.71 -9.55 -35.72
C SER A 3 34.56 -10.47 -36.14
N PHE A 4 33.86 -11.10 -35.19
CA PHE A 4 32.66 -11.88 -35.42
C PHE A 4 31.46 -11.00 -35.82
N LEU A 5 31.29 -9.87 -35.12
CA LEU A 5 30.23 -8.91 -35.41
C LEU A 5 30.41 -8.24 -36.78
N VAL A 6 31.65 -7.92 -37.15
CA VAL A 6 31.99 -7.38 -38.49
C VAL A 6 31.61 -8.37 -39.57
N ARG A 7 31.82 -9.68 -39.36
CA ARG A 7 31.56 -10.72 -40.33
C ARG A 7 30.04 -10.95 -40.58
N ILE A 8 29.21 -10.70 -39.55
CA ILE A 8 27.76 -10.90 -39.66
C ILE A 8 27.04 -9.62 -40.10
N LEU A 9 27.40 -8.49 -39.57
CA LEU A 9 26.67 -7.22 -39.74
C LEU A 9 27.26 -6.28 -40.80
N GLY A 10 28.48 -6.57 -41.27
CA GLY A 10 29.25 -5.65 -42.12
C GLY A 10 29.97 -4.59 -41.30
N GLN A 11 31.05 -4.05 -41.91
CA GLN A 11 31.96 -3.13 -41.19
C GLN A 11 31.23 -1.90 -40.64
N TYR A 12 30.45 -1.25 -41.47
CA TYR A 12 29.72 -0.02 -41.10
C TYR A 12 28.75 -0.24 -39.92
N ARG A 13 27.95 -1.28 -40.00
CA ARG A 13 26.96 -1.59 -38.94
C ARG A 13 27.63 -2.01 -37.65
N ALA A 14 28.73 -2.74 -37.72
CA ALA A 14 29.48 -3.15 -36.54
C ALA A 14 30.10 -1.94 -35.82
N GLU A 15 30.60 -0.94 -36.55
CA GLU A 15 31.15 0.29 -35.99
C GLU A 15 30.04 1.15 -35.32
N VAL A 16 28.90 1.31 -35.98
CA VAL A 16 27.74 1.99 -35.41
C VAL A 16 27.27 1.30 -34.13
N LEU A 17 27.17 -0.01 -34.16
CA LEU A 17 26.79 -0.79 -32.95
C LEU A 17 27.79 -0.60 -31.81
N ARG A 18 29.10 -0.63 -32.13
CA ARG A 18 30.15 -0.42 -31.13
C ARG A 18 30.07 1.01 -30.53
N TYR A 19 29.77 2.02 -31.34
CA TYR A 19 29.57 3.39 -30.87
C TYR A 19 28.40 3.46 -29.89
N TYR A 20 27.22 2.90 -30.24
CA TYR A 20 26.06 2.88 -29.39
C TYR A 20 26.30 2.10 -28.08
N VAL A 21 26.92 0.94 -28.16
CA VAL A 21 27.27 0.14 -26.96
C VAL A 21 28.17 0.93 -26.03
N ARG A 22 29.17 1.64 -26.58
CA ARG A 22 30.08 2.45 -25.75
C ARG A 22 29.38 3.66 -25.14
N GLU A 23 28.58 4.37 -25.92
CA GLU A 23 27.89 5.58 -25.47
C GLU A 23 26.80 5.29 -24.45
N TYR A 24 26.03 4.23 -24.69
CA TYR A 24 24.88 3.87 -23.84
C TYR A 24 25.19 2.82 -22.77
N THR A 25 26.40 2.26 -22.73
CA THR A 25 26.75 1.25 -21.72
C THR A 25 26.61 1.81 -20.30
N VAL A 26 27.09 3.02 -20.06
CA VAL A 26 26.99 3.68 -18.75
C VAL A 26 25.53 3.89 -18.36
N LEU A 27 24.71 4.35 -19.31
CA LEU A 27 23.28 4.58 -19.09
C LEU A 27 22.52 3.26 -18.83
N SER A 28 22.86 2.20 -19.57
CA SER A 28 22.27 0.88 -19.41
C SER A 28 22.62 0.26 -18.07
N ILE A 29 23.87 0.36 -17.65
CA ILE A 29 24.31 -0.14 -16.34
C ILE A 29 23.63 0.63 -15.22
N ALA A 30 23.55 1.96 -15.31
CA ALA A 30 22.84 2.78 -14.34
C ALA A 30 21.35 2.44 -14.26
N GLY A 31 20.71 2.17 -15.40
CA GLY A 31 19.31 1.73 -15.47
C GLY A 31 19.08 0.38 -14.79
N ILE A 32 19.94 -0.59 -15.07
CA ILE A 32 19.85 -1.93 -14.45
C ILE A 32 20.08 -1.85 -12.94
N LEU A 33 21.08 -1.10 -12.49
CA LEU A 33 21.35 -0.89 -11.07
C LEU A 33 20.19 -0.16 -10.37
N GLY A 34 19.58 0.83 -11.04
CA GLY A 34 18.40 1.53 -10.54
C GLY A 34 17.20 0.59 -10.34
N ILE A 35 16.91 -0.26 -11.32
CA ILE A 35 15.82 -1.24 -11.24
C ILE A 35 16.11 -2.27 -10.16
N ALA A 36 17.33 -2.80 -10.10
CA ALA A 36 17.74 -3.76 -9.07
C ALA A 36 17.64 -3.17 -7.66
N GLY A 37 18.08 -1.92 -7.48
CA GLY A 37 17.98 -1.21 -6.21
C GLY A 37 16.52 -0.97 -5.78
N MET A 38 15.67 -0.58 -6.73
CA MET A 38 14.25 -0.37 -6.47
C MET A 38 13.52 -1.67 -6.11
N THR A 39 13.84 -2.76 -6.81
CA THR A 39 13.31 -4.10 -6.51
C THR A 39 13.75 -4.57 -5.13
N ALA A 40 15.03 -4.39 -4.79
CA ALA A 40 15.55 -4.72 -3.46
C ALA A 40 14.86 -3.91 -2.36
N LEU A 41 14.61 -2.62 -2.58
CA LEU A 41 13.86 -1.77 -1.65
C LEU A 41 12.43 -2.27 -1.45
N VAL A 42 11.72 -2.59 -2.52
CA VAL A 42 10.35 -3.11 -2.45
C VAL A 42 10.30 -4.44 -1.69
N LEU A 43 11.26 -5.33 -1.93
CA LEU A 43 11.34 -6.61 -1.20
C LEU A 43 11.75 -6.43 0.27
N TRP A 44 12.54 -5.41 0.58
CA TRP A 44 12.95 -5.13 1.95
C TRP A 44 11.83 -4.49 2.77
N PHE A 45 11.06 -3.60 2.15
CA PHE A 45 9.85 -3.01 2.74
C PHE A 45 8.62 -3.88 2.45
N ASP A 46 8.67 -5.15 2.84
CA ASP A 46 7.50 -6.02 2.76
C ASP A 46 6.39 -5.43 3.65
N PRO A 47 5.24 -5.04 3.08
CA PRO A 47 4.17 -4.44 3.87
C PRO A 47 3.68 -5.45 4.90
N GLU A 48 3.55 -5.01 6.14
CA GLU A 48 3.02 -5.85 7.21
C GLU A 48 1.68 -6.47 6.80
N LYS A 49 1.64 -7.79 6.80
CA LYS A 49 0.42 -8.53 6.52
C LYS A 49 -0.43 -8.60 7.78
N TYR A 50 -1.68 -8.23 7.64
CA TYR A 50 -2.66 -8.31 8.72
C TYR A 50 -3.67 -9.41 8.45
N VAL A 51 -3.91 -10.22 9.45
CA VAL A 51 -4.90 -11.30 9.41
C VAL A 51 -6.15 -10.84 10.15
N HIS A 52 -7.31 -11.11 9.55
CA HIS A 52 -8.61 -10.87 10.18
C HIS A 52 -8.77 -11.73 11.43
N GLU A 53 -9.11 -11.12 12.58
CA GLU A 53 -9.42 -11.85 13.81
C GLU A 53 -10.91 -11.89 14.13
N GLY A 54 -11.62 -10.81 13.91
CA GLY A 54 -13.05 -10.76 14.20
C GLY A 54 -13.66 -9.38 14.03
N TYR A 55 -14.95 -9.33 14.21
CA TYR A 55 -15.74 -8.10 14.23
C TYR A 55 -16.24 -7.82 15.63
N SER A 56 -16.31 -6.54 15.99
CA SER A 56 -16.88 -6.11 17.26
C SER A 56 -17.68 -4.82 17.11
N VAL A 57 -18.71 -4.68 17.91
CA VAL A 57 -19.49 -3.43 18.00
C VAL A 57 -18.87 -2.57 19.07
N VAL A 58 -18.60 -1.31 18.73
CA VAL A 58 -17.97 -0.33 19.62
C VAL A 58 -18.82 0.93 19.71
N GLY A 59 -18.73 1.63 20.84
CA GLY A 59 -19.39 2.91 21.04
C GLY A 59 -18.71 4.02 20.25
N VAL A 60 -19.49 4.93 19.67
CA VAL A 60 -19.01 6.12 18.94
C VAL A 60 -19.00 7.30 19.90
N THR A 61 -17.86 7.98 20.00
CA THR A 61 -17.72 9.19 20.83
C THR A 61 -18.00 10.47 20.05
N GLY A 62 -17.82 10.45 18.74
CA GLY A 62 -18.08 11.59 17.87
C GLY A 62 -17.78 11.29 16.41
N ILE A 63 -18.38 12.06 15.54
CA ILE A 63 -18.19 11.99 14.08
C ILE A 63 -17.71 13.36 13.62
N PHE A 64 -16.57 13.41 12.96
CA PHE A 64 -15.95 14.62 12.45
C PHE A 64 -15.85 14.55 10.93
N HIS A 65 -16.26 15.62 10.27
CA HIS A 65 -16.10 15.78 8.83
C HIS A 65 -14.86 16.63 8.57
N ASP A 66 -13.88 16.05 7.91
CA ASP A 66 -12.72 16.79 7.40
C ASP A 66 -12.93 17.07 5.92
N ALA A 67 -13.29 18.32 5.61
CA ALA A 67 -13.43 18.80 4.24
C ALA A 67 -12.05 19.20 3.68
N GLY A 68 -11.25 18.22 3.32
CA GLY A 68 -9.99 18.44 2.62
C GLY A 68 -10.22 18.98 1.19
N VAL A 69 -9.20 19.62 0.61
CA VAL A 69 -9.27 20.27 -0.70
C VAL A 69 -9.61 19.30 -1.85
N LYS A 70 -9.31 18.02 -1.71
CA LYS A 70 -9.57 16.99 -2.73
C LYS A 70 -10.55 15.89 -2.31
N TYR A 71 -10.64 15.57 -1.04
CA TYR A 71 -11.46 14.46 -0.54
C TYR A 71 -12.06 14.83 0.82
N SER A 72 -13.36 14.65 0.95
CA SER A 72 -13.99 14.68 2.25
C SER A 72 -13.71 13.38 3.00
N ARG A 73 -13.14 13.47 4.19
CA ARG A 73 -12.92 12.32 5.07
C ARG A 73 -13.87 12.40 6.24
N VAL A 74 -14.42 11.27 6.62
CA VAL A 74 -15.20 11.13 7.84
C VAL A 74 -14.36 10.43 8.87
N ILE A 75 -14.08 11.10 9.98
CA ILE A 75 -13.32 10.57 11.09
C ILE A 75 -14.29 10.24 12.21
N VAL A 76 -14.27 9.02 12.67
CA VAL A 76 -15.16 8.51 13.72
C VAL A 76 -14.31 8.21 14.96
N GLY A 77 -14.62 8.88 16.05
CA GLY A 77 -14.06 8.57 17.37
C GLY A 77 -14.79 7.36 17.96
N VAL A 78 -14.06 6.33 18.31
CA VAL A 78 -14.60 5.08 18.88
C VAL A 78 -13.92 4.72 20.18
N VAL A 79 -14.63 4.01 21.04
CA VAL A 79 -14.09 3.37 22.24
C VAL A 79 -13.93 1.88 21.95
N LEU A 80 -12.69 1.42 21.93
CA LEU A 80 -12.37 0.02 21.68
C LEU A 80 -12.75 -0.88 22.90
N PRO A 81 -12.86 -2.21 22.70
CA PRO A 81 -13.18 -3.13 23.78
C PRO A 81 -12.20 -3.11 24.96
N ASP A 82 -10.95 -2.69 24.71
CA ASP A 82 -9.92 -2.49 25.75
C ASP A 82 -10.09 -1.19 26.57
N GLY A 83 -11.07 -0.35 26.23
CA GLY A 83 -11.33 0.94 26.84
C GLY A 83 -10.55 2.11 26.20
N SER A 84 -9.65 1.87 25.27
CA SER A 84 -8.91 2.92 24.57
C SER A 84 -9.79 3.67 23.57
N ARG A 85 -9.54 4.97 23.43
CA ARG A 85 -10.21 5.81 22.42
C ARG A 85 -9.33 5.95 21.21
N ARG A 86 -9.90 5.73 20.04
CA ARG A 86 -9.20 5.90 18.76
C ARG A 86 -10.07 6.59 17.73
N ASN A 87 -9.44 7.28 16.83
CA ASN A 87 -10.08 7.88 15.66
C ASN A 87 -9.83 6.99 14.45
N LEU A 88 -10.90 6.55 13.81
CA LEU A 88 -10.88 5.71 12.62
C LEU A 88 -11.48 6.46 11.44
N ILE A 89 -10.95 6.21 10.25
CA ILE A 89 -11.42 6.86 9.03
C ILE A 89 -12.43 5.95 8.34
N ALA A 90 -13.61 6.48 8.05
CA ALA A 90 -14.61 5.81 7.22
C ALA A 90 -14.27 6.01 5.73
N VAL A 91 -13.87 4.94 5.06
CA VAL A 91 -13.41 4.97 3.67
C VAL A 91 -14.56 4.82 2.68
N HIS A 92 -15.63 4.11 3.06
CA HIS A 92 -16.75 3.80 2.18
C HIS A 92 -18.05 4.45 2.65
N GLY A 93 -18.84 4.97 1.73
CA GLY A 93 -20.13 5.57 2.01
C GLY A 93 -21.11 4.62 2.70
N SER A 94 -21.09 3.33 2.38
CA SER A 94 -21.89 2.31 3.05
C SER A 94 -21.51 2.13 4.53
N THR A 95 -20.25 2.29 4.85
CA THR A 95 -19.76 2.27 6.24
C THR A 95 -20.27 3.48 7.00
N TYR A 96 -20.17 4.66 6.40
CA TYR A 96 -20.63 5.91 7.00
C TYR A 96 -22.14 5.91 7.28
N GLY A 97 -22.94 5.42 6.33
CA GLY A 97 -24.39 5.35 6.48
C GLY A 97 -24.89 4.43 7.59
N SER A 98 -24.04 3.51 8.08
CA SER A 98 -24.37 2.58 9.16
C SER A 98 -23.90 3.04 10.54
N ILE A 99 -23.14 4.15 10.61
CA ILE A 99 -22.60 4.66 11.87
C ILE A 99 -23.62 5.58 12.54
N SER A 100 -23.99 5.24 13.78
CA SER A 100 -24.84 6.06 14.65
C SER A 100 -24.12 6.30 15.99
N ASP A 101 -24.69 5.85 17.08
CA ASP A 101 -24.06 5.77 18.40
C ASP A 101 -23.14 4.56 18.56
N ARG A 102 -23.24 3.62 17.63
CA ARG A 102 -22.41 2.39 17.54
C ARG A 102 -21.81 2.25 16.16
N ALA A 103 -20.66 1.60 16.11
CA ALA A 103 -19.97 1.28 14.87
C ALA A 103 -19.45 -0.17 14.90
N CYS A 104 -19.41 -0.79 13.73
CA CYS A 104 -18.79 -2.10 13.57
C CYS A 104 -17.32 -1.92 13.18
N VAL A 105 -16.41 -2.55 13.91
CA VAL A 105 -14.98 -2.53 13.63
C VAL A 105 -14.47 -3.94 13.40
N GLU A 106 -13.55 -4.06 12.46
CA GLU A 106 -12.78 -5.26 12.22
C GLU A 106 -11.45 -5.16 12.97
N ARG A 107 -11.16 -6.15 13.79
CA ARG A 107 -9.86 -6.31 14.42
C ARG A 107 -8.97 -7.16 13.55
N ARG A 108 -7.80 -6.62 13.22
CA ARG A 108 -6.77 -7.31 12.44
C ARG A 108 -5.50 -7.41 13.27
N ARG A 109 -4.88 -8.56 13.23
CA ARG A 109 -3.60 -8.82 13.89
C ARG A 109 -2.47 -8.80 12.86
N SER A 110 -1.34 -8.19 13.20
CA SER A 110 -0.13 -8.30 12.40
C SER A 110 0.48 -9.70 12.52
N GLU A 111 0.92 -10.28 11.39
CA GLU A 111 1.62 -11.58 11.41
C GLU A 111 3.02 -11.45 12.02
N ALA A 112 3.64 -10.27 11.92
CA ALA A 112 5.02 -10.05 12.37
C ALA A 112 5.14 -9.57 13.83
N SER A 113 4.06 -9.02 14.42
CA SER A 113 4.03 -8.47 15.78
C SER A 113 2.67 -8.68 16.43
N GLU A 114 2.59 -8.50 17.74
CA GLU A 114 1.31 -8.54 18.47
C GLU A 114 0.49 -7.25 18.33
N TYR A 115 0.74 -6.49 17.28
CA TYR A 115 0.06 -5.24 17.01
C TYR A 115 -1.32 -5.50 16.41
N PHE A 116 -2.35 -4.85 16.98
CA PHE A 116 -3.72 -4.90 16.46
C PHE A 116 -4.03 -3.63 15.69
N ARG A 117 -4.66 -3.79 14.55
CA ARG A 117 -5.19 -2.71 13.74
C ARG A 117 -6.70 -2.81 13.65
N TYR A 118 -7.38 -1.69 13.82
CA TYR A 118 -8.83 -1.60 13.75
C TYR A 118 -9.26 -0.83 12.51
N ARG A 119 -10.30 -1.30 11.87
CA ARG A 119 -10.88 -0.71 10.68
C ARG A 119 -12.39 -0.65 10.79
N LEU A 120 -13.00 0.47 10.39
CA LEU A 120 -14.44 0.58 10.28
C LEU A 120 -14.93 -0.28 9.11
N VAL A 121 -16.01 -1.02 9.36
CA VAL A 121 -16.67 -1.88 8.38
C VAL A 121 -18.18 -1.65 8.42
N PRO A 122 -18.94 -2.02 7.37
CA PRO A 122 -20.40 -1.91 7.38
C PRO A 122 -21.01 -2.70 8.53
N ALA A 123 -22.09 -2.18 9.11
CA ALA A 123 -22.79 -2.79 10.24
C ALA A 123 -23.25 -4.23 9.99
N GLN A 124 -23.55 -4.57 8.74
CA GLN A 124 -23.99 -5.92 8.34
C GLN A 124 -22.96 -7.02 8.64
N LYS A 125 -21.69 -6.64 8.81
CA LYS A 125 -20.62 -7.58 9.16
C LYS A 125 -20.57 -7.92 10.64
N CYS A 126 -21.16 -7.11 11.50
CA CYS A 126 -21.34 -7.40 12.92
C CYS A 126 -22.66 -8.11 13.16
N LYS A 127 -22.61 -9.34 13.67
CA LYS A 127 -23.80 -10.13 13.98
C LYS A 127 -24.57 -9.61 15.20
N ASP A 128 -23.87 -8.91 16.09
CA ASP A 128 -24.41 -8.40 17.38
C ASP A 128 -24.85 -6.94 17.30
N TRP A 129 -25.16 -6.47 16.12
CA TRP A 129 -25.57 -5.08 15.87
C TRP A 129 -26.92 -4.72 16.51
#